data_e90c466972bdfe6498bfdf35f2327c1f
#
_entry.id   e90c466972bdfe6498bfdf35f2327c1f
#
_cell.length_a   1.000
_cell.length_b   1.000
_cell.length_c   1.000
_cell.angle_alpha   90.00
_cell.angle_beta   90.00
_cell.angle_gamma   90.00
#
_symmetry.space_group_name_H-M   'P 1'
#
loop_
_entity.id
_entity.type
_entity.pdbx_description
1 polymer ?
#
loop_
_entity_poly.entity_id
_entity_poly.type
_entity_poly.pdbx_seq_one_letter_code
_entity_poly.pdbx_strand_id
1 'polypeptide(L)'
;MVEKAKPVALNPDPLAPYFIAPAWRVGDLIICSGQAAINEDGAIVGEGDFDTQLAQTFANIERVLAAAGSDLSKVVKVVIYMTDMSHFPKIVEARQKYFSAPYPADTTVEVKGLALPELMVEIDVTAVA
;
A
#
# COMPACT_ATOMS: atom_id res chain seq x y z
N MET A 1 -15.14 19.89 -2.99
CA MET A 1 -14.78 18.54 -3.44
C MET A 1 -14.82 18.45 -4.97
N VAL A 2 -13.91 17.73 -5.57
CA VAL A 2 -13.89 17.54 -7.03
C VAL A 2 -15.10 16.71 -7.45
N GLU A 3 -15.79 17.12 -8.50
CA GLU A 3 -17.08 16.55 -8.91
C GLU A 3 -17.03 15.05 -9.21
N LYS A 4 -15.95 14.57 -9.84
CA LYS A 4 -15.79 13.13 -10.21
C LYS A 4 -14.91 12.35 -9.25
N ALA A 5 -14.58 12.90 -8.10
CA ALA A 5 -13.73 12.26 -7.12
C ALA A 5 -14.52 12.00 -5.83
N LYS A 6 -14.30 10.83 -5.23
CA LYS A 6 -14.93 10.44 -3.98
C LYS A 6 -13.88 9.77 -3.07
N PRO A 7 -13.83 10.14 -1.78
CA PRO A 7 -12.99 9.41 -0.85
C PRO A 7 -13.52 8.00 -0.62
N VAL A 8 -12.61 7.07 -0.41
CA VAL A 8 -12.96 5.67 -0.06
C VAL A 8 -13.05 5.58 1.46
N ALA A 9 -14.15 5.03 1.95
CA ALA A 9 -14.34 4.81 3.38
C ALA A 9 -13.81 3.46 3.80
N LEU A 10 -13.18 3.39 4.96
CA LEU A 10 -12.63 2.18 5.55
C LEU A 10 -13.00 2.16 7.04
N ASN A 11 -13.44 1.02 7.57
CA ASN A 11 -13.81 0.89 8.97
C ASN A 11 -13.38 -0.46 9.53
N PRO A 12 -12.47 -0.51 10.52
CA PRO A 12 -11.77 0.63 11.11
C PRO A 12 -10.76 1.24 10.14
N ASP A 13 -10.44 2.52 10.33
CA ASP A 13 -9.49 3.25 9.51
C ASP A 13 -8.29 3.68 10.37
N PRO A 14 -7.15 2.95 10.30
CA PRO A 14 -5.98 3.26 11.11
C PRO A 14 -5.28 4.56 10.72
N LEU A 15 -5.59 5.14 9.54
CA LEU A 15 -5.03 6.42 9.09
C LEU A 15 -5.87 7.62 9.52
N ALA A 16 -7.10 7.40 10.01
CA ALA A 16 -7.99 8.49 10.40
C ALA A 16 -7.38 9.43 11.46
N PRO A 17 -6.65 8.94 12.47
CA PRO A 17 -6.00 9.82 13.46
C PRO A 17 -4.94 10.74 12.87
N TYR A 18 -4.43 10.42 11.67
CA TYR A 18 -3.41 11.21 10.97
C TYR A 18 -3.99 12.09 9.88
N PHE A 19 -5.32 12.14 9.75
CA PHE A 19 -6.04 12.99 8.77
C PHE A 19 -5.70 12.61 7.32
N ILE A 20 -5.59 11.31 7.05
CA ILE A 20 -5.28 10.74 5.73
C ILE A 20 -6.44 9.86 5.30
N ALA A 21 -6.99 10.11 4.11
CA ALA A 21 -7.97 9.21 3.51
C ALA A 21 -7.28 7.92 3.04
N PRO A 22 -7.92 6.75 3.17
CA PRO A 22 -7.33 5.50 2.67
C PRO A 22 -7.08 5.51 1.16
N ALA A 23 -7.99 6.11 0.41
CA ALA A 23 -7.92 6.21 -1.04
C ALA A 23 -8.94 7.21 -1.56
N TRP A 24 -8.77 7.61 -2.81
CA TRP A 24 -9.75 8.36 -3.56
C TRP A 24 -10.07 7.64 -4.86
N ARG A 25 -11.34 7.63 -5.22
CA ARG A 25 -11.78 7.16 -6.53
C ARG A 25 -12.00 8.39 -7.41
N VAL A 26 -11.34 8.41 -8.58
CA VAL A 26 -11.43 9.50 -9.56
C VAL A 26 -11.82 8.85 -10.88
N GLY A 27 -13.11 8.95 -11.25
CA GLY A 27 -13.63 8.19 -12.39
C GLY A 27 -13.43 6.69 -12.15
N ASP A 28 -12.70 6.03 -13.04
CA ASP A 28 -12.37 4.61 -12.92
C ASP A 28 -11.02 4.35 -12.23
N LEU A 29 -10.29 5.40 -11.84
CA LEU A 29 -9.03 5.26 -11.12
C LEU A 29 -9.25 5.26 -9.62
N ILE A 30 -8.47 4.43 -8.93
CA ILE A 30 -8.39 4.38 -7.48
C ILE A 30 -6.96 4.73 -7.09
N ILE A 31 -6.81 5.83 -6.37
CA ILE A 31 -5.51 6.33 -5.91
C ILE A 31 -5.44 6.08 -4.42
N CYS A 32 -4.57 5.16 -4.00
CA CYS A 32 -4.44 4.76 -2.61
C CYS A 32 -3.38 5.57 -1.89
N SER A 33 -3.61 5.83 -0.61
CA SER A 33 -2.55 6.29 0.29
C SER A 33 -1.53 5.18 0.49
N GLY A 34 -0.29 5.55 0.77
CA GLY A 34 0.76 4.59 1.09
C GLY A 34 0.36 3.72 2.27
N GLN A 35 0.57 2.41 2.14
CA GLN A 35 0.33 1.44 3.19
C GLN A 35 1.65 0.94 3.75
N ALA A 36 1.68 0.70 5.04
CA ALA A 36 2.83 0.19 5.75
C ALA A 36 2.40 -0.91 6.73
N ALA A 37 3.31 -1.42 7.53
CA ALA A 37 3.04 -2.53 8.44
C ALA A 37 2.31 -2.08 9.71
N ILE A 38 1.13 -1.51 9.54
CA ILE A 38 0.26 -1.05 10.62
C ILE A 38 -1.06 -1.79 10.47
N ASN A 39 -1.51 -2.48 11.54
CA ASN A 39 -2.77 -3.23 11.48
C ASN A 39 -4.00 -2.34 11.70
N GLU A 40 -5.18 -2.95 11.72
CA GLU A 40 -6.44 -2.24 11.88
C GLU A 40 -6.56 -1.49 13.22
N ASP A 41 -5.83 -1.94 14.24
CA ASP A 41 -5.80 -1.30 15.56
C ASP A 41 -4.78 -0.16 15.64
N GLY A 42 -4.05 0.11 14.56
CA GLY A 42 -3.02 1.14 14.52
C GLY A 42 -1.69 0.70 15.11
N ALA A 43 -1.50 -0.59 15.36
CA ALA A 43 -0.26 -1.13 15.93
C ALA A 43 0.70 -1.58 14.83
N ILE A 44 2.01 -1.41 15.05
CA ILE A 44 3.05 -1.90 14.15
C ILE A 44 3.11 -3.43 14.24
N VAL A 45 3.19 -4.08 13.08
CA VAL A 45 3.30 -5.53 12.95
C VAL A 45 4.64 -5.88 12.33
N GLY A 46 5.42 -6.74 12.99
CA GLY A 46 6.67 -7.24 12.44
C GLY A 46 7.86 -6.30 12.62
N GLU A 47 7.97 -5.64 13.79
CA GLU A 47 9.16 -4.85 14.10
C GLU A 47 10.43 -5.70 13.93
N GLY A 48 11.38 -5.20 13.12
CA GLY A 48 12.62 -5.92 12.81
C GLY A 48 12.48 -7.08 11.85
N ASP A 49 11.28 -7.36 11.34
CA ASP A 49 10.99 -8.48 10.43
C ASP A 49 10.42 -7.99 9.12
N PHE A 50 11.27 -7.88 8.11
CA PHE A 50 10.87 -7.36 6.81
C PHE A 50 9.75 -8.19 6.15
N ASP A 51 9.86 -9.51 6.20
CA ASP A 51 8.86 -10.38 5.55
C ASP A 51 7.48 -10.20 6.17
N THR A 52 7.39 -10.11 7.49
CA THR A 52 6.14 -9.86 8.19
C THR A 52 5.59 -8.49 7.87
N GLN A 53 6.44 -7.47 7.83
CA GLN A 53 6.01 -6.12 7.45
C GLN A 53 5.50 -6.07 6.02
N LEU A 54 6.17 -6.74 5.09
CA LEU A 54 5.76 -6.77 3.69
C LEU A 54 4.38 -7.44 3.53
N ALA A 55 4.17 -8.56 4.21
CA ALA A 55 2.89 -9.27 4.19
C ALA A 55 1.76 -8.40 4.75
N GLN A 56 1.98 -7.71 5.87
CA GLN A 56 0.97 -6.82 6.46
C GLN A 56 0.68 -5.63 5.52
N THR A 57 1.70 -5.09 4.87
CA THR A 57 1.54 -4.00 3.92
C THR A 57 0.63 -4.41 2.77
N PHE A 58 0.84 -5.60 2.18
CA PHE A 58 -0.02 -6.11 1.11
C PHE A 58 -1.44 -6.44 1.61
N ALA A 59 -1.59 -6.97 2.82
CA ALA A 59 -2.91 -7.19 3.40
C ALA A 59 -3.68 -5.88 3.52
N ASN A 60 -3.02 -4.80 3.94
CA ASN A 60 -3.62 -3.47 4.01
C ASN A 60 -4.04 -2.96 2.63
N ILE A 61 -3.18 -3.14 1.61
CA ILE A 61 -3.51 -2.75 0.23
C ILE A 61 -4.74 -3.50 -0.27
N GLU A 62 -4.80 -4.80 -0.06
CA GLU A 62 -5.97 -5.61 -0.45
C GLU A 62 -7.24 -5.11 0.23
N ARG A 63 -7.16 -4.76 1.51
CA ARG A 63 -8.30 -4.25 2.28
C ARG A 63 -8.79 -2.91 1.73
N VAL A 64 -7.88 -1.99 1.42
CA VAL A 64 -8.24 -0.67 0.86
C VAL A 64 -8.84 -0.84 -0.53
N LEU A 65 -8.24 -1.68 -1.38
CA LEU A 65 -8.76 -1.94 -2.73
C LEU A 65 -10.14 -2.57 -2.68
N ALA A 66 -10.38 -3.53 -1.80
CA ALA A 66 -11.70 -4.15 -1.63
C ALA A 66 -12.76 -3.11 -1.24
N ALA A 67 -12.42 -2.21 -0.32
CA ALA A 67 -13.32 -1.11 0.07
C ALA A 67 -13.63 -0.17 -1.10
N ALA A 68 -12.72 -0.06 -2.06
CA ALA A 68 -12.90 0.76 -3.27
C ALA A 68 -13.57 -0.01 -4.43
N GLY A 69 -13.90 -1.29 -4.24
CA GLY A 69 -14.50 -2.12 -5.29
C GLY A 69 -13.49 -2.66 -6.29
N SER A 70 -12.25 -2.87 -5.88
CA SER A 70 -11.17 -3.36 -6.74
C SER A 70 -10.40 -4.49 -6.06
N ASP A 71 -9.29 -4.91 -6.66
CA ASP A 71 -8.40 -5.92 -6.12
C ASP A 71 -6.98 -5.80 -6.72
N LEU A 72 -6.06 -6.63 -6.25
CA LEU A 72 -4.66 -6.59 -6.70
C LEU A 72 -4.50 -6.83 -8.20
N SER A 73 -5.39 -7.58 -8.85
CA SER A 73 -5.29 -7.85 -10.29
C SER A 73 -5.55 -6.61 -11.15
N LYS A 74 -6.08 -5.56 -10.55
CA LYS A 74 -6.42 -4.30 -11.22
C LYS A 74 -5.44 -3.17 -10.92
N VAL A 75 -4.38 -3.46 -10.19
CA VAL A 75 -3.31 -2.49 -9.92
C VAL A 75 -2.52 -2.23 -11.19
N VAL A 76 -2.31 -0.95 -11.52
CA VAL A 76 -1.56 -0.54 -12.72
C VAL A 76 -0.26 0.17 -12.40
N LYS A 77 -0.12 0.70 -11.19
CA LYS A 77 1.11 1.37 -10.74
C LYS A 77 1.39 1.05 -9.28
N VAL A 78 2.65 0.76 -8.99
CA VAL A 78 3.15 0.51 -7.63
C VAL A 78 4.35 1.42 -7.40
N VAL A 79 4.40 2.08 -6.25
CA VAL A 79 5.60 2.78 -5.77
C VAL A 79 5.99 2.17 -4.43
N ILE A 80 7.22 1.72 -4.32
CA ILE A 80 7.73 1.03 -3.14
C ILE A 80 8.87 1.84 -2.55
N TYR A 81 8.72 2.19 -1.26
CA TYR A 81 9.71 2.91 -0.47
C TYR A 81 10.29 1.95 0.56
N MET A 82 11.61 1.83 0.60
CA MET A 82 12.32 0.92 1.51
C MET A 82 13.38 1.70 2.27
N THR A 83 13.60 1.35 3.52
CA THR A 83 14.69 1.97 4.30
C THR A 83 16.02 1.25 4.11
N ASP A 84 16.01 0.06 3.52
CA ASP A 84 17.22 -0.73 3.27
C ASP A 84 17.04 -1.55 1.99
N MET A 85 17.79 -1.19 0.95
CA MET A 85 17.68 -1.84 -0.37
C MET A 85 18.25 -3.26 -0.38
N SER A 86 18.91 -3.70 0.69
CA SER A 86 19.35 -5.10 0.80
C SER A 86 18.17 -6.08 0.76
N HIS A 87 16.96 -5.63 1.07
CA HIS A 87 15.73 -6.43 0.99
C HIS A 87 15.12 -6.48 -0.41
N PHE A 88 15.75 -5.88 -1.42
CA PHE A 88 15.21 -5.83 -2.79
C PHE A 88 14.85 -7.21 -3.36
N PRO A 89 15.62 -8.29 -3.15
CA PRO A 89 15.20 -9.62 -3.62
C PRO A 89 13.84 -10.07 -3.10
N LYS A 90 13.46 -9.65 -1.89
CA LYS A 90 12.13 -9.94 -1.32
C LYS A 90 11.03 -9.21 -2.07
N ILE A 91 11.33 -8.03 -2.60
CA ILE A 91 10.39 -7.26 -3.43
C ILE A 91 10.14 -7.99 -4.75
N VAL A 92 11.18 -8.54 -5.37
CA VAL A 92 11.02 -9.32 -6.61
C VAL A 92 10.13 -10.54 -6.37
N GLU A 93 10.34 -11.26 -5.26
CA GLU A 93 9.47 -12.37 -4.87
C GLU A 93 8.02 -11.91 -4.67
N ALA A 94 7.82 -10.78 -4.00
CA ALA A 94 6.50 -10.23 -3.74
C ALA A 94 5.77 -9.87 -5.04
N ARG A 95 6.46 -9.32 -6.02
CA ARG A 95 5.87 -9.02 -7.33
C ARG A 95 5.29 -10.28 -7.97
N GLN A 96 6.01 -11.39 -7.91
CA GLN A 96 5.54 -12.67 -8.44
C GLN A 96 4.38 -13.25 -7.63
N LYS A 97 4.39 -13.05 -6.31
CA LYS A 97 3.37 -13.59 -5.41
C LYS A 97 2.04 -12.84 -5.51
N TYR A 98 2.09 -11.51 -5.55
CA TYR A 98 0.89 -10.67 -5.45
C TYR A 98 0.35 -10.19 -6.79
N PHE A 99 1.16 -10.22 -7.83
CA PHE A 99 0.78 -9.76 -9.17
C PHE A 99 1.04 -10.85 -10.21
N SER A 100 0.47 -10.66 -11.38
CA SER A 100 0.66 -11.54 -12.54
C SER A 100 0.82 -10.71 -13.80
N ALA A 101 1.39 -11.32 -14.84
CA ALA A 101 1.57 -10.63 -16.13
C ALA A 101 0.22 -10.29 -16.78
N PRO A 102 0.08 -9.08 -17.39
CA PRO A 102 1.06 -8.01 -17.42
C PRO A 102 1.19 -7.35 -16.04
N TYR A 103 2.44 -7.18 -15.61
CA TYR A 103 2.72 -6.63 -14.27
C TYR A 103 2.45 -5.12 -14.22
N PRO A 104 2.11 -4.57 -13.04
CA PRO A 104 2.02 -3.12 -12.87
C PRO A 104 3.33 -2.41 -13.20
N ALA A 105 3.23 -1.16 -13.63
CA ALA A 105 4.40 -0.28 -13.65
C ALA A 105 4.89 -0.09 -12.22
N ASP A 106 6.20 -0.06 -12.00
CA ASP A 106 6.79 -0.08 -10.66
C ASP A 106 7.94 0.91 -10.55
N THR A 107 8.02 1.57 -9.41
CA THR A 107 9.17 2.37 -9.00
C THR A 107 9.52 1.95 -7.58
N THR A 108 10.76 1.53 -7.36
CA THR A 108 11.24 1.11 -6.05
C THR A 108 12.46 1.94 -5.68
N VAL A 109 12.43 2.59 -4.53
CA VAL A 109 13.47 3.50 -4.07
C VAL A 109 13.82 3.26 -2.61
N GLU A 110 15.09 3.54 -2.27
CA GLU A 110 15.50 3.62 -0.88
C GLU A 110 15.27 5.02 -0.37
N VAL A 111 14.72 5.12 0.84
CA VAL A 111 14.47 6.39 1.52
C VAL A 111 15.17 6.39 2.88
N LYS A 112 15.44 7.58 3.39
CA LYS A 112 16.11 7.74 4.68
C LYS A 112 15.29 7.19 5.85
N GLY A 113 13.97 7.30 5.79
CA GLY A 113 13.07 6.83 6.83
C GLY A 113 11.62 6.97 6.40
N LEU A 114 10.75 6.37 7.17
CA LEU A 114 9.30 6.43 7.00
C LEU A 114 8.69 7.16 8.20
N ALA A 115 7.35 7.22 8.25
CA ALA A 115 6.66 8.00 9.29
C ALA A 115 7.02 7.54 10.72
N LEU A 116 7.25 6.24 10.91
CA LEU A 116 7.67 5.68 12.18
C LEU A 116 9.00 4.95 12.00
N PRO A 117 9.92 5.02 12.98
CA PRO A 117 11.27 4.45 12.81
C PRO A 117 11.29 2.93 12.65
N GLU A 118 10.27 2.22 13.13
CA GLU A 118 10.17 0.77 13.03
C GLU A 118 9.74 0.30 11.64
N LEU A 119 9.17 1.18 10.81
CA LEU A 119 8.68 0.81 9.48
C LEU A 119 9.85 0.64 8.52
N MET A 120 9.86 -0.46 7.78
CA MET A 120 10.91 -0.83 6.83
C MET A 120 10.48 -0.71 5.39
N VAL A 121 9.17 -0.66 5.12
CA VAL A 121 8.60 -0.63 3.78
C VAL A 121 7.27 0.11 3.80
N GLU A 122 7.02 0.86 2.74
CA GLU A 122 5.74 1.49 2.46
C GLU A 122 5.45 1.37 0.97
N ILE A 123 4.22 1.08 0.62
CA ILE A 123 3.82 0.86 -0.77
C ILE A 123 2.56 1.66 -1.05
N ASP A 124 2.57 2.46 -2.12
CA ASP A 124 1.36 3.04 -2.63
C ASP A 124 1.01 2.45 -4.00
N VAL A 125 -0.27 2.30 -4.26
CA VAL A 125 -0.75 1.72 -5.51
C VAL A 125 -1.80 2.62 -6.15
N THR A 126 -1.88 2.51 -7.48
CA THR A 126 -2.98 3.04 -8.28
C THR A 126 -3.62 1.86 -8.99
N ALA A 127 -4.93 1.75 -8.93
CA ALA A 127 -5.67 0.65 -9.53
C ALA A 127 -6.82 1.19 -10.38
N VAL A 128 -7.43 0.31 -11.14
CA VAL A 128 -8.69 0.60 -11.82
C VAL A 128 -9.82 -0.13 -11.10
N ALA A 129 -11.01 0.43 -11.23
CA ALA A 129 -12.20 -0.17 -10.63
C ALA A 129 -12.66 -1.43 -11.39
#